data_d928d539bf197a9b70286ed922ebe73b
#
_entry.id   d928d539bf197a9b70286ed922ebe73b
#
_cell.length_a   1.000
_cell.length_b   1.000
_cell.length_c   1.000
_cell.angle_alpha   90.00
_cell.angle_beta   90.00
_cell.angle_gamma   90.00
#
_symmetry.space_group_name_H-M   'P 1'
#
loop_
_entity.id
_entity.type
_entity.pdbx_description
1 polymer ?
#
loop_
_entity_poly.entity_id
_entity_poly.type
_entity_poly.pdbx_seq_one_letter_code
_entity_poly.pdbx_strand_id
1 'polypeptide(L)'
;MKVFLDSAIASSWVLPAGCPPIQGVTTNPTLVMQANLPVTLATYTGLLRAASDAGLAELMLQLPRPDVSEALQWLEVLQATAADARVKLTIKLPCHPDWLACIQAVQAQSQAILLTGLSNPVQLLWAQGLKAQYVAPYIGRLVADGRDVWPFMKACVAVQQAAGPALLAASIKSSDVLSQLIAYGADAVTLPPANLVAWAGDAVTHAAMAQFDRDIATSLTL
;
A
#
# COMPACT_ATOMS: atom_id res chain seq x y z
N MET A 1 -11.55 1.91 6.40
CA MET A 1 -10.37 2.02 5.52
C MET A 1 -9.24 1.17 6.10
N LYS A 2 -8.62 0.32 5.28
CA LYS A 2 -7.45 -0.49 5.65
C LYS A 2 -6.18 0.36 5.57
N VAL A 3 -5.23 0.12 6.47
CA VAL A 3 -3.92 0.80 6.46
C VAL A 3 -2.83 -0.22 6.17
N PHE A 4 -2.01 0.06 5.17
CA PHE A 4 -0.81 -0.68 4.83
C PHE A 4 0.43 0.19 5.05
N LEU A 5 1.57 -0.44 5.35
CA LEU A 5 2.86 0.23 5.38
C LEU A 5 3.54 0.16 4.01
N ASP A 6 4.10 1.26 3.53
CA ASP A 6 4.85 1.31 2.27
C ASP A 6 6.35 1.27 2.57
N SER A 7 6.90 0.07 2.76
CA SER A 7 8.30 -0.13 3.16
C SER A 7 8.76 -1.56 2.89
N ALA A 8 10.04 -1.75 2.55
CA ALA A 8 10.72 -3.05 2.53
C ALA A 8 11.69 -3.23 3.72
N ILE A 9 11.74 -2.27 4.65
CA ILE A 9 12.57 -2.33 5.87
C ILE A 9 11.76 -3.05 6.95
N ALA A 10 11.98 -4.35 7.15
CA ALA A 10 11.19 -5.18 8.05
C ALA A 10 11.19 -4.66 9.51
N SER A 11 12.30 -4.10 9.99
CA SER A 11 12.37 -3.49 11.33
C SER A 11 11.45 -2.29 11.52
N SER A 12 10.99 -1.65 10.45
CA SER A 12 10.05 -0.52 10.49
C SER A 12 8.58 -0.94 10.50
N TRP A 13 8.27 -2.24 10.41
CA TRP A 13 6.90 -2.72 10.38
C TRP A 13 6.26 -2.86 11.77
N VAL A 14 7.09 -2.89 12.81
CA VAL A 14 6.62 -2.84 14.20
C VAL A 14 6.48 -1.38 14.60
N LEU A 15 5.24 -0.92 14.71
CA LEU A 15 4.93 0.47 15.06
C LEU A 15 4.82 0.63 16.59
N PRO A 16 5.03 1.87 17.12
CA PRO A 16 4.77 2.18 18.52
C PRO A 16 3.32 1.86 18.93
N ALA A 17 3.11 1.61 20.22
CA ALA A 17 1.78 1.42 20.78
C ALA A 17 0.89 2.65 20.51
N GLY A 18 -0.37 2.41 20.20
CA GLY A 18 -1.34 3.46 19.86
C GLY A 18 -1.46 3.79 18.37
N CYS A 19 -0.60 3.23 17.51
CA CYS A 19 -0.80 3.31 16.06
C CYS A 19 -2.03 2.51 15.62
N PRO A 20 -2.70 2.90 14.51
CA PRO A 20 -3.84 2.15 13.99
C PRO A 20 -3.43 0.72 13.63
N PRO A 21 -4.38 -0.24 13.63
CA PRO A 21 -4.13 -1.59 13.17
C PRO A 21 -3.61 -1.60 11.73
N ILE A 22 -2.50 -2.30 11.49
CA ILE A 22 -1.90 -2.43 10.18
C ILE A 22 -2.37 -3.74 9.55
N GLN A 23 -2.97 -3.64 8.36
CA GLN A 23 -3.44 -4.79 7.58
C GLN A 23 -2.28 -5.58 6.98
N GLY A 24 -1.22 -4.90 6.58
CA GLY A 24 -0.08 -5.50 5.91
C GLY A 24 0.90 -4.46 5.37
N VAL A 25 1.73 -4.91 4.45
CA VAL A 25 2.79 -4.09 3.85
C VAL A 25 2.71 -4.13 2.32
N THR A 26 2.95 -2.99 1.69
CA THR A 26 3.20 -2.89 0.25
C THR A 26 4.68 -2.63 0.01
N THR A 27 5.24 -3.28 -1.00
CA THR A 27 6.60 -3.02 -1.45
C THR A 27 6.62 -2.70 -2.94
N ASN A 28 7.78 -2.32 -3.43
CA ASN A 28 8.11 -2.20 -4.86
C ASN A 28 9.64 -2.25 -5.01
N PRO A 29 10.19 -2.41 -6.23
CA PRO A 29 11.63 -2.50 -6.43
C PRO A 29 12.42 -1.31 -5.85
N THR A 30 11.88 -0.10 -5.90
CA THR A 30 12.53 1.09 -5.32
C THR A 30 12.66 0.98 -3.80
N LEU A 31 11.60 0.55 -3.11
CA LEU A 31 11.61 0.37 -1.65
C LEU A 31 12.56 -0.77 -1.23
N VAL A 32 12.62 -1.84 -2.02
CA VAL A 32 13.58 -2.94 -1.78
C VAL A 32 15.03 -2.42 -1.89
N MET A 33 15.33 -1.62 -2.92
CA MET A 33 16.64 -0.98 -3.06
C MET A 33 16.94 0.00 -1.94
N GLN A 34 15.97 0.80 -1.50
CA GLN A 34 16.11 1.73 -0.37
C GLN A 34 16.36 1.00 0.97
N ALA A 35 15.91 -0.23 1.09
CA ALA A 35 16.23 -1.11 2.22
C ALA A 35 17.62 -1.77 2.11
N ASN A 36 18.43 -1.41 1.11
CA ASN A 36 19.73 -2.01 0.78
C ASN A 36 19.63 -3.52 0.48
N LEU A 37 18.51 -3.95 -0.12
CA LEU A 37 18.27 -5.33 -0.51
C LEU A 37 18.27 -5.47 -2.04
N PRO A 38 18.80 -6.56 -2.60
CA PRO A 38 18.68 -6.85 -4.04
C PRO A 38 17.24 -7.27 -4.37
N VAL A 39 16.77 -6.92 -5.57
CA VAL A 39 15.47 -7.39 -6.07
C VAL A 39 15.61 -8.82 -6.59
N THR A 40 15.49 -9.80 -5.69
CA THR A 40 15.64 -11.22 -5.97
C THR A 40 14.52 -12.04 -5.33
N LEU A 41 14.31 -13.26 -5.82
CA LEU A 41 13.36 -14.20 -5.23
C LEU A 41 13.69 -14.51 -3.76
N ALA A 42 14.98 -14.66 -3.43
CA ALA A 42 15.44 -14.90 -2.05
C ALA A 42 15.07 -13.73 -1.12
N THR A 43 15.20 -12.48 -1.57
CA THR A 43 14.76 -11.31 -0.82
C THR A 43 13.25 -11.35 -0.58
N TYR A 44 12.46 -11.65 -1.60
CA TYR A 44 11.01 -11.67 -1.49
C TYR A 44 10.48 -12.78 -0.58
N THR A 45 11.09 -13.95 -0.61
CA THR A 45 10.76 -15.01 0.36
C THR A 45 11.18 -14.63 1.78
N GLY A 46 12.31 -13.94 1.95
CA GLY A 46 12.72 -13.36 3.23
C GLY A 46 11.73 -12.34 3.79
N LEU A 47 11.21 -11.43 2.93
CA LEU A 47 10.20 -10.46 3.33
C LEU A 47 8.87 -11.13 3.73
N LEU A 48 8.45 -12.22 3.09
CA LEU A 48 7.27 -13.00 3.49
C LEU A 48 7.41 -13.58 4.90
N ARG A 49 8.58 -14.15 5.21
CA ARG A 49 8.87 -14.67 6.57
C ARG A 49 8.89 -13.54 7.59
N ALA A 50 9.55 -12.43 7.28
CA ALA A 50 9.56 -11.25 8.15
C ALA A 50 8.16 -10.68 8.39
N ALA A 51 7.27 -10.73 7.40
CA ALA A 51 5.87 -10.31 7.58
C ALA A 51 5.11 -11.22 8.55
N SER A 52 5.35 -12.54 8.50
CA SER A 52 4.85 -13.50 9.47
C SER A 52 5.35 -13.21 10.89
N ASP A 53 6.66 -13.00 11.03
CA ASP A 53 7.30 -12.70 12.32
C ASP A 53 6.76 -11.39 12.94
N ALA A 54 6.41 -10.43 12.10
CA ALA A 54 5.78 -9.17 12.51
C ALA A 54 4.26 -9.28 12.74
N GLY A 55 3.64 -10.44 12.55
CA GLY A 55 2.21 -10.67 12.73
C GLY A 55 1.34 -9.99 11.67
N LEU A 56 1.87 -9.69 10.49
CA LEU A 56 1.15 -9.01 9.42
C LEU A 56 0.30 -9.99 8.60
N ALA A 57 -0.93 -9.58 8.30
CA ALA A 57 -1.88 -10.44 7.58
C ALA A 57 -1.62 -10.53 6.07
N GLU A 58 -1.04 -9.50 5.46
CA GLU A 58 -0.87 -9.40 3.99
C GLU A 58 0.45 -8.75 3.61
N LEU A 59 1.13 -9.31 2.60
CA LEU A 59 2.30 -8.69 1.97
C LEU A 59 2.07 -8.56 0.46
N MET A 60 2.32 -7.38 -0.08
CA MET A 60 2.17 -7.07 -1.50
C MET A 60 3.54 -6.88 -2.15
N LEU A 61 3.91 -7.77 -3.05
CA LEU A 61 5.21 -7.84 -3.72
C LEU A 61 5.08 -7.54 -5.21
N GLN A 62 5.88 -6.61 -5.73
CA GLN A 62 5.85 -6.24 -7.15
C GLN A 62 6.85 -7.09 -7.94
N LEU A 63 6.37 -7.79 -8.97
CA LEU A 63 7.26 -8.52 -9.88
C LEU A 63 8.21 -7.57 -10.62
N PRO A 64 9.48 -7.98 -10.85
CA PRO A 64 10.51 -7.08 -11.37
C PRO A 64 10.40 -6.80 -12.88
N ARG A 65 9.90 -7.76 -13.68
CA ARG A 65 9.91 -7.71 -15.15
C ARG A 65 8.64 -8.29 -15.76
N PRO A 66 8.27 -7.87 -16.99
CA PRO A 66 7.13 -8.41 -17.73
C PRO A 66 7.51 -9.72 -18.48
N ASP A 67 8.19 -10.64 -17.81
CA ASP A 67 8.52 -11.96 -18.33
C ASP A 67 7.59 -13.01 -17.73
N VAL A 68 6.79 -13.68 -18.59
CA VAL A 68 5.78 -14.66 -18.14
C VAL A 68 6.41 -15.89 -17.50
N SER A 69 7.52 -16.39 -18.06
CA SER A 69 8.17 -17.59 -17.52
C SER A 69 8.78 -17.30 -16.15
N GLU A 70 9.51 -16.19 -16.03
CA GLU A 70 10.08 -15.74 -14.75
C GLU A 70 8.97 -15.46 -13.73
N ALA A 71 7.89 -14.80 -14.15
CA ALA A 71 6.75 -14.48 -13.29
C ALA A 71 6.10 -15.72 -12.69
N LEU A 72 5.89 -16.78 -13.48
CA LEU A 72 5.29 -18.02 -12.99
C LEU A 72 6.25 -18.80 -12.08
N GLN A 73 7.55 -18.83 -12.39
CA GLN A 73 8.56 -19.44 -11.51
C GLN A 73 8.62 -18.73 -10.15
N TRP A 74 8.60 -17.39 -10.14
CA TRP A 74 8.57 -16.63 -8.90
C TRP A 74 7.28 -16.90 -8.12
N LEU A 75 6.14 -16.90 -8.82
CA LEU A 75 4.84 -17.09 -8.21
C LEU A 75 4.73 -18.41 -7.46
N GLU A 76 5.19 -19.52 -8.06
CA GLU A 76 5.18 -20.85 -7.44
C GLU A 76 5.90 -20.84 -6.08
N VAL A 77 7.12 -20.30 -6.04
CA VAL A 77 7.92 -20.24 -4.80
C VAL A 77 7.31 -19.27 -3.78
N LEU A 78 6.81 -18.11 -4.25
CA LEU A 78 6.21 -17.11 -3.36
C LEU A 78 4.89 -17.60 -2.76
N GLN A 79 4.07 -18.32 -3.51
CA GLN A 79 2.83 -18.92 -3.01
C GLN A 79 3.10 -19.98 -1.94
N ALA A 80 4.06 -20.87 -2.19
CA ALA A 80 4.47 -21.87 -1.20
C ALA A 80 5.01 -21.21 0.08
N THR A 81 5.89 -20.20 -0.05
CA THR A 81 6.43 -19.47 1.09
C THR A 81 5.34 -18.71 1.86
N ALA A 82 4.40 -18.09 1.16
CA ALA A 82 3.29 -17.36 1.77
C ALA A 82 2.34 -18.27 2.55
N ALA A 83 2.07 -19.47 2.01
CA ALA A 83 1.27 -20.49 2.69
C ALA A 83 1.94 -20.96 3.99
N ASP A 84 3.24 -21.28 3.94
CA ASP A 84 4.02 -21.68 5.11
C ASP A 84 4.09 -20.56 6.16
N ALA A 85 4.27 -19.33 5.73
CA ALA A 85 4.33 -18.14 6.57
C ALA A 85 2.93 -17.71 7.09
N ARG A 86 1.84 -18.25 6.55
CA ARG A 86 0.46 -17.84 6.84
C ARG A 86 0.21 -16.36 6.59
N VAL A 87 0.85 -15.80 5.56
CA VAL A 87 0.71 -14.41 5.12
C VAL A 87 0.00 -14.41 3.78
N LYS A 88 -1.05 -13.62 3.63
CA LYS A 88 -1.71 -13.45 2.33
C LYS A 88 -0.74 -12.75 1.37
N LEU A 89 -0.45 -13.38 0.24
CA LEU A 89 0.34 -12.81 -0.84
C LEU A 89 -0.57 -12.09 -1.83
N THR A 90 -0.26 -10.84 -2.14
CA THR A 90 -0.84 -10.11 -3.28
C THR A 90 0.30 -9.70 -4.22
N ILE A 91 0.20 -10.09 -5.48
CA ILE A 91 1.20 -9.74 -6.50
C ILE A 91 0.87 -8.37 -7.10
N LYS A 92 1.84 -7.47 -7.05
CA LYS A 92 1.74 -6.14 -7.69
C LYS A 92 2.31 -6.20 -9.10
N LEU A 93 1.59 -5.62 -10.04
CA LEU A 93 1.94 -5.57 -11.46
C LEU A 93 1.66 -4.16 -11.99
N PRO A 94 2.58 -3.55 -12.76
CA PRO A 94 2.30 -2.30 -13.44
C PRO A 94 1.11 -2.42 -14.38
N CYS A 95 0.19 -1.45 -14.33
CA CYS A 95 -0.96 -1.38 -15.24
C CYS A 95 -0.52 -0.79 -16.58
N HIS A 96 0.16 -1.60 -17.38
CA HIS A 96 0.74 -1.21 -18.67
C HIS A 96 0.58 -2.33 -19.71
N PRO A 97 0.42 -2.01 -21.02
CA PRO A 97 0.28 -3.02 -22.08
C PRO A 97 1.37 -4.10 -22.07
N ASP A 98 2.62 -3.74 -21.85
CA ASP A 98 3.75 -4.67 -21.81
C ASP A 98 3.62 -5.73 -20.72
N TRP A 99 2.82 -5.48 -19.70
CA TRP A 99 2.58 -6.38 -18.59
C TRP A 99 1.35 -7.27 -18.77
N LEU A 100 0.55 -7.07 -19.83
CA LEU A 100 -0.75 -7.73 -19.97
C LEU A 100 -0.63 -9.26 -19.96
N ALA A 101 0.35 -9.83 -20.66
CA ALA A 101 0.59 -11.27 -20.69
C ALA A 101 0.96 -11.81 -19.28
N CYS A 102 1.80 -11.11 -18.54
CA CYS A 102 2.13 -11.47 -17.16
C CYS A 102 0.93 -11.35 -16.22
N ILE A 103 0.13 -10.29 -16.35
CA ILE A 103 -1.08 -10.09 -15.54
C ILE A 103 -2.04 -11.25 -15.75
N GLN A 104 -2.30 -11.63 -17.00
CA GLN A 104 -3.19 -12.74 -17.33
C GLN A 104 -2.64 -14.09 -16.82
N ALA A 105 -1.33 -14.33 -16.98
CA ALA A 105 -0.69 -15.56 -16.51
C ALA A 105 -0.75 -15.70 -14.99
N VAL A 106 -0.46 -14.65 -14.24
CA VAL A 106 -0.54 -14.62 -12.77
C VAL A 106 -2.00 -14.79 -12.31
N GLN A 107 -2.94 -14.14 -12.98
CA GLN A 107 -4.38 -14.27 -12.67
C GLN A 107 -4.89 -15.70 -12.93
N ALA A 108 -4.43 -16.36 -13.98
CA ALA A 108 -4.82 -17.73 -14.30
C ALA A 108 -4.42 -18.74 -13.18
N GLN A 109 -3.45 -18.39 -12.32
CA GLN A 109 -3.10 -19.14 -11.12
C GLN A 109 -3.97 -18.81 -9.90
N SER A 110 -5.09 -18.15 -10.09
CA SER A 110 -6.00 -17.68 -9.02
C SER A 110 -5.31 -16.79 -7.98
N GLN A 111 -4.23 -16.14 -8.36
CA GLN A 111 -3.45 -15.25 -7.49
C GLN A 111 -4.13 -13.89 -7.35
N ALA A 112 -4.24 -13.39 -6.13
CA ALA A 112 -4.67 -12.03 -5.86
C ALA A 112 -3.68 -11.03 -6.49
N ILE A 113 -4.19 -10.06 -7.27
CA ILE A 113 -3.37 -9.05 -7.95
C ILE A 113 -3.76 -7.64 -7.56
N LEU A 114 -2.76 -6.78 -7.48
CA LEU A 114 -2.87 -5.33 -7.40
C LEU A 114 -2.27 -4.74 -8.66
N LEU A 115 -3.05 -3.97 -9.41
CA LEU A 115 -2.51 -3.20 -10.53
C LEU A 115 -2.05 -1.83 -10.04
N THR A 116 -0.78 -1.51 -10.28
CA THR A 116 -0.13 -0.30 -9.76
C THR A 116 0.25 0.68 -10.87
N GLY A 117 0.45 1.93 -10.47
CA GLY A 117 0.87 2.98 -11.41
C GLY A 117 -0.23 3.51 -12.32
N LEU A 118 -1.49 3.30 -11.95
CA LEU A 118 -2.60 3.82 -12.73
C LEU A 118 -2.55 5.35 -12.76
N SER A 119 -2.79 5.91 -13.95
CA SER A 119 -2.75 7.35 -14.19
C SER A 119 -3.94 7.87 -15.01
N ASN A 120 -4.84 6.99 -15.47
CA ASN A 120 -5.99 7.38 -16.27
C ASN A 120 -7.15 6.37 -16.16
N PRO A 121 -8.38 6.77 -16.54
CA PRO A 121 -9.57 5.92 -16.41
C PRO A 121 -9.55 4.65 -17.28
N VAL A 122 -8.85 4.63 -18.40
CA VAL A 122 -8.78 3.43 -19.26
C VAL A 122 -8.08 2.29 -18.53
N GLN A 123 -7.03 2.59 -17.77
CA GLN A 123 -6.35 1.60 -16.93
C GLN A 123 -7.26 1.06 -15.82
N LEU A 124 -8.18 1.88 -15.31
CA LEU A 124 -9.18 1.43 -14.35
C LEU A 124 -10.17 0.43 -14.96
N LEU A 125 -10.61 0.66 -16.21
CA LEU A 125 -11.46 -0.29 -16.94
C LEU A 125 -10.71 -1.61 -17.20
N TRP A 126 -9.42 -1.56 -17.51
CA TRP A 126 -8.60 -2.77 -17.63
C TRP A 126 -8.52 -3.53 -16.30
N ALA A 127 -8.27 -2.83 -15.21
CA ALA A 127 -8.19 -3.43 -13.89
C ALA A 127 -9.50 -4.15 -13.52
N GLN A 128 -10.63 -3.57 -13.87
CA GLN A 128 -11.94 -4.17 -13.67
C GLN A 128 -12.12 -5.44 -14.54
N GLY A 129 -11.81 -5.35 -15.85
CA GLY A 129 -11.88 -6.50 -16.77
C GLY A 129 -10.94 -7.65 -16.38
N LEU A 130 -9.77 -7.32 -15.84
CA LEU A 130 -8.78 -8.27 -15.31
C LEU A 130 -9.10 -8.74 -13.88
N LYS A 131 -10.23 -8.35 -13.30
CA LYS A 131 -10.64 -8.74 -11.93
C LYS A 131 -9.55 -8.52 -10.89
N ALA A 132 -8.81 -7.41 -10.99
CA ALA A 132 -7.83 -7.04 -9.99
C ALA A 132 -8.50 -6.88 -8.61
N GLN A 133 -7.83 -7.30 -7.55
CA GLN A 133 -8.34 -7.09 -6.20
C GLN A 133 -8.18 -5.62 -5.77
N TYR A 134 -7.04 -5.01 -6.14
CA TYR A 134 -6.74 -3.62 -5.84
C TYR A 134 -6.25 -2.87 -7.08
N VAL A 135 -6.48 -1.56 -7.08
CA VAL A 135 -5.81 -0.59 -7.95
C VAL A 135 -5.05 0.41 -7.10
N ALA A 136 -3.81 0.71 -7.47
CA ALA A 136 -2.97 1.65 -6.73
C ALA A 136 -2.46 2.78 -7.64
N PRO A 137 -3.22 3.86 -7.79
CA PRO A 137 -2.72 5.10 -8.39
C PRO A 137 -1.69 5.76 -7.47
N TYR A 138 -0.65 6.35 -8.06
CA TYR A 138 0.40 7.07 -7.33
C TYR A 138 0.05 8.56 -7.23
N ILE A 139 -0.76 8.92 -6.24
CA ILE A 139 -1.33 10.27 -6.09
C ILE A 139 -0.23 11.34 -6.10
N GLY A 140 0.82 11.19 -5.30
CA GLY A 140 1.89 12.18 -5.24
C GLY A 140 2.63 12.37 -6.57
N ARG A 141 2.72 11.33 -7.42
CA ARG A 141 3.32 11.45 -8.76
C ARG A 141 2.40 12.19 -9.72
N LEU A 142 1.09 11.91 -9.66
CA LEU A 142 0.09 12.59 -10.49
C LEU A 142 -0.01 14.07 -10.13
N VAL A 143 0.03 14.40 -8.85
CA VAL A 143 0.08 15.80 -8.38
C VAL A 143 1.37 16.50 -8.85
N ALA A 144 2.52 15.85 -8.75
CA ALA A 144 3.79 16.39 -9.25
C ALA A 144 3.79 16.59 -10.78
N ASP A 145 2.98 15.83 -11.52
CA ASP A 145 2.74 15.99 -12.96
C ASP A 145 1.69 17.09 -13.27
N GLY A 146 1.25 17.84 -12.27
CA GLY A 146 0.30 18.95 -12.42
C GLY A 146 -1.16 18.53 -12.62
N ARG A 147 -1.52 17.29 -12.35
CA ARG A 147 -2.90 16.79 -12.55
C ARG A 147 -3.78 17.06 -11.35
N ASP A 148 -5.03 17.43 -11.61
CA ASP A 148 -6.09 17.28 -10.62
C ASP A 148 -6.43 15.78 -10.47
N VAL A 149 -6.06 15.21 -9.33
CA VAL A 149 -6.22 13.77 -9.06
C VAL A 149 -7.62 13.40 -8.61
N TRP A 150 -8.41 14.35 -8.13
CA TRP A 150 -9.66 14.06 -7.43
C TRP A 150 -10.75 13.47 -8.33
N PRO A 151 -10.94 13.92 -9.59
CA PRO A 151 -11.86 13.25 -10.50
C PRO A 151 -11.52 11.77 -10.71
N PHE A 152 -10.22 11.46 -10.81
CA PHE A 152 -9.77 10.07 -10.98
C PHE A 152 -9.94 9.25 -9.69
N MET A 153 -9.67 9.82 -8.51
CA MET A 153 -9.92 9.14 -7.24
C MET A 153 -11.40 8.85 -7.03
N LYS A 154 -12.29 9.78 -7.39
CA LYS A 154 -13.74 9.56 -7.37
C LYS A 154 -14.16 8.42 -8.31
N ALA A 155 -13.57 8.35 -9.51
CA ALA A 155 -13.84 7.25 -10.44
C ALA A 155 -13.39 5.89 -9.86
N CYS A 156 -12.21 5.83 -9.23
CA CYS A 156 -11.73 4.61 -8.55
C CYS A 156 -12.71 4.17 -7.45
N VAL A 157 -13.18 5.10 -6.61
CA VAL A 157 -14.14 4.80 -5.54
C VAL A 157 -15.50 4.36 -6.12
N ALA A 158 -15.98 4.98 -7.19
CA ALA A 158 -17.23 4.57 -7.85
C ALA A 158 -17.14 3.13 -8.39
N VAL A 159 -16.01 2.75 -9.00
CA VAL A 159 -15.77 1.39 -9.47
C VAL A 159 -15.68 0.41 -8.30
N GLN A 160 -15.00 0.77 -7.21
CA GLN A 160 -14.94 -0.01 -5.98
C GLN A 160 -16.35 -0.28 -5.41
N GLN A 161 -17.21 0.73 -5.33
CA GLN A 161 -18.59 0.61 -4.82
C GLN A 161 -19.46 -0.26 -5.72
N ALA A 162 -19.16 -0.36 -7.00
CA ALA A 162 -19.80 -1.26 -7.97
C ALA A 162 -19.18 -2.68 -7.97
N ALA A 163 -18.56 -3.10 -6.87
CA ALA A 163 -17.87 -4.39 -6.71
C ALA A 163 -16.70 -4.60 -7.68
N GLY A 164 -16.11 -3.53 -8.19
CA GLY A 164 -14.84 -3.57 -8.92
C GLY A 164 -13.62 -3.59 -7.98
N PRO A 165 -12.39 -3.40 -8.51
CA PRO A 165 -11.18 -3.39 -7.71
C PRO A 165 -11.20 -2.30 -6.65
N ALA A 166 -10.73 -2.64 -5.45
CA ALA A 166 -10.65 -1.71 -4.33
C ALA A 166 -9.55 -0.67 -4.54
N LEU A 167 -9.81 0.59 -4.19
CA LEU A 167 -8.81 1.65 -4.22
C LEU A 167 -7.85 1.50 -3.04
N LEU A 168 -6.58 1.21 -3.35
CA LEU A 168 -5.45 1.32 -2.42
C LEU A 168 -4.62 2.55 -2.82
N ALA A 169 -4.89 3.68 -2.20
CA ALA A 169 -4.21 4.93 -2.53
C ALA A 169 -2.76 4.92 -2.06
N ALA A 170 -1.83 5.26 -2.96
CA ALA A 170 -0.39 5.20 -2.70
C ALA A 170 0.30 6.54 -3.00
N SER A 171 1.54 6.69 -2.49
CA SER A 171 2.33 7.93 -2.66
C SER A 171 1.65 9.16 -2.08
N ILE A 172 1.04 9.02 -0.90
CA ILE A 172 0.38 10.09 -0.16
C ILE A 172 1.43 10.97 0.51
N LYS A 173 1.38 12.29 0.31
CA LYS A 173 2.43 13.22 0.73
C LYS A 173 2.01 14.18 1.86
N SER A 174 0.71 14.22 2.20
CA SER A 174 0.21 15.06 3.30
C SER A 174 -1.00 14.42 3.98
N SER A 175 -1.26 14.85 5.21
CA SER A 175 -2.46 14.48 5.97
C SER A 175 -3.74 15.01 5.32
N ASP A 176 -3.67 16.13 4.60
CA ASP A 176 -4.84 16.69 3.89
C ASP A 176 -5.31 15.78 2.77
N VAL A 177 -4.35 15.23 1.99
CA VAL A 177 -4.66 14.22 0.96
C VAL A 177 -5.26 12.97 1.59
N LEU A 178 -4.74 12.54 2.74
CA LEU A 178 -5.30 11.41 3.48
C LEU A 178 -6.74 11.69 3.94
N SER A 179 -7.01 12.89 4.47
CA SER A 179 -8.34 13.32 4.91
C SER A 179 -9.36 13.30 3.75
N GLN A 180 -8.96 13.76 2.57
CA GLN A 180 -9.84 13.72 1.39
C GLN A 180 -10.10 12.27 0.92
N LEU A 181 -9.10 11.38 0.97
CA LEU A 181 -9.28 9.96 0.63
C LEU A 181 -10.24 9.25 1.58
N ILE A 182 -10.17 9.58 2.88
CA ILE A 182 -11.12 9.10 3.88
C ILE A 182 -12.53 9.58 3.52
N ALA A 183 -12.68 10.87 3.26
CA ALA A 183 -13.98 11.49 2.92
C ALA A 183 -14.59 10.90 1.63
N TYR A 184 -13.79 10.52 0.66
CA TYR A 184 -14.25 9.88 -0.57
C TYR A 184 -14.54 8.38 -0.42
N GLY A 185 -14.12 7.75 0.69
CA GLY A 185 -14.37 6.33 0.93
C GLY A 185 -13.40 5.38 0.24
N ALA A 186 -12.13 5.77 0.12
CA ALA A 186 -11.08 4.84 -0.32
C ALA A 186 -11.04 3.61 0.60
N ASP A 187 -10.92 2.40 0.03
CA ASP A 187 -10.89 1.15 0.80
C ASP A 187 -9.61 1.04 1.62
N ALA A 188 -8.48 1.42 1.03
CA ALA A 188 -7.19 1.29 1.65
C ALA A 188 -6.23 2.44 1.27
N VAL A 189 -5.24 2.64 2.15
CA VAL A 189 -4.10 3.52 1.91
C VAL A 189 -2.81 2.78 2.25
N THR A 190 -1.71 3.16 1.58
CA THR A 190 -0.37 2.72 1.99
C THR A 190 0.51 3.92 2.26
N LEU A 191 1.15 3.92 3.43
CA LEU A 191 1.92 5.05 3.97
C LEU A 191 3.29 4.58 4.44
N PRO A 192 4.35 5.39 4.24
CA PRO A 192 5.62 5.15 4.92
C PRO A 192 5.41 5.09 6.44
N PRO A 193 6.06 4.15 7.16
CA PRO A 193 5.92 4.05 8.63
C PRO A 193 6.18 5.37 9.35
N ALA A 194 7.18 6.14 8.92
CA ALA A 194 7.52 7.44 9.50
C ALA A 194 6.37 8.47 9.40
N ASN A 195 5.60 8.44 8.31
CA ASN A 195 4.49 9.37 8.13
C ASN A 195 3.33 9.05 9.09
N LEU A 196 3.04 7.78 9.33
CA LEU A 196 2.03 7.36 10.30
C LEU A 196 2.34 7.89 11.70
N VAL A 197 3.60 7.77 12.12
CA VAL A 197 4.05 8.26 13.44
C VAL A 197 4.04 9.79 13.47
N ALA A 198 4.59 10.45 12.45
CA ALA A 198 4.71 11.91 12.43
C ALA A 198 3.35 12.62 12.38
N TRP A 199 2.38 12.08 11.62
CA TRP A 199 1.07 12.73 11.48
C TRP A 199 0.15 12.49 12.69
N ALA A 200 0.43 11.48 13.52
CA ALA A 200 -0.30 11.25 14.77
C ALA A 200 -0.03 12.32 15.84
N GLY A 201 1.12 12.99 15.79
CA GLY A 201 1.55 13.98 16.77
C GLY A 201 1.75 15.36 16.13
N ASP A 202 0.69 15.97 15.56
CA ASP A 202 0.80 17.28 14.93
C ASP A 202 0.95 18.44 15.95
N ALA A 203 1.37 19.63 15.43
CA ALA A 203 1.68 20.79 16.25
C ALA A 203 0.45 21.33 17.01
N VAL A 204 -0.75 21.18 16.47
CA VAL A 204 -2.00 21.63 17.10
C VAL A 204 -2.31 20.79 18.32
N THR A 205 -2.19 19.48 18.20
CA THR A 205 -2.38 18.53 19.31
C THR A 205 -1.35 18.78 20.41
N HIS A 206 -0.06 18.96 20.06
CA HIS A 206 1.00 19.26 21.02
C HIS A 206 0.74 20.58 21.78
N ALA A 207 0.31 21.62 21.07
CA ALA A 207 -0.03 22.91 21.70
C ALA A 207 -1.21 22.79 22.67
N ALA A 208 -2.26 22.03 22.29
CA ALA A 208 -3.41 21.77 23.17
C ALA A 208 -3.00 21.00 24.42
N MET A 209 -2.20 19.95 24.31
CA MET A 209 -1.70 19.20 25.47
C MET A 209 -0.87 20.08 26.41
N ALA A 210 0.04 20.91 25.88
CA ALA A 210 0.82 21.84 26.68
C ALA A 210 -0.05 22.89 27.36
N GLN A 211 -1.17 23.31 26.77
CA GLN A 211 -2.15 24.20 27.41
C GLN A 211 -2.86 23.47 28.57
N PHE A 212 -3.33 22.24 28.36
CA PHE A 212 -3.98 21.44 29.40
C PHE A 212 -3.06 21.24 30.61
N ASP A 213 -1.78 20.95 30.40
CA ASP A 213 -0.80 20.81 31.50
C ASP A 213 -0.66 22.10 32.34
N ARG A 214 -0.63 23.27 31.68
CA ARG A 214 -0.62 24.56 32.36
C ARG A 214 -1.89 24.81 33.17
N ASP A 215 -3.05 24.51 32.59
CA ASP A 215 -4.33 24.71 33.24
C ASP A 215 -4.51 23.79 34.44
N ILE A 216 -4.06 22.54 34.34
CA ILE A 216 -4.03 21.60 35.48
C ILE A 216 -3.12 22.13 36.60
N ALA A 217 -1.89 22.55 36.26
CA ALA A 217 -0.97 23.10 37.27
C ALA A 217 -1.55 24.32 37.97
N THR A 218 -2.23 25.20 37.22
CA THR A 218 -2.91 26.38 37.79
C THR A 218 -4.07 25.99 38.69
N SER A 219 -4.89 25.01 38.29
CA SER A 219 -6.06 24.58 39.08
C SER A 219 -5.70 23.96 40.41
N LEU A 220 -4.52 23.33 40.53
CA LEU A 220 -4.03 22.73 41.74
C LEU A 220 -3.55 23.79 42.77
N THR A 221 -3.46 25.06 42.38
CA THR A 221 -3.06 26.20 43.26
C THR A 221 -4.24 27.05 43.67
N LEU A 222 -5.47 26.76 43.22
CA LEU A 222 -6.72 27.38 43.66
C LEU A 222 -7.29 26.70 44.87
#